data_a1fb735cb12feb0089fd781d20f5b406
#
_entry.id   a1fb735cb12feb0089fd781d20f5b406
#
_cell.length_a   1.000
_cell.length_b   1.000
_cell.length_c   1.000
_cell.angle_alpha   90.00
_cell.angle_beta   90.00
_cell.angle_gamma   90.00
#
_symmetry.space_group_name_H-M   'P 1'
#
loop_
_entity.id
_entity.type
_entity.pdbx_description
1 polymer ?
#
loop_
_entity_poly.entity_id
_entity_poly.type
_entity_poly.pdbx_seq_one_letter_code
_entity_poly.pdbx_strand_id
1 'polypeptide(L)'
;MVQQPAPPGIWDEDPDGASILLATGRARHDLLVIAEPAFLRDLDQAWGRPSARVRLSFLPGVEAPSAPGHEDALVSYERGGLGVLVARGRTSMYEGGAARGATALARIASGARLRAALLVTRATPLRGSGDVAGGSAPGQVRVVADHLNVSGGSLFPAPGMVSAGWDATLTERLGSLRGVSGSSVVA
;
A
#
# COMPACT_ATOMS: atom_id res chain seq x y z
N MET A 1 -0.27 -5.95 36.83
CA MET A 1 0.41 -4.95 36.00
C MET A 1 -0.62 -4.37 35.04
N VAL A 2 -1.07 -3.16 35.30
CA VAL A 2 -2.00 -2.47 34.38
C VAL A 2 -1.16 -2.03 33.20
N GLN A 3 -1.45 -2.57 32.03
CA GLN A 3 -0.82 -2.18 30.77
C GLN A 3 -1.24 -0.74 30.49
N GLN A 4 -0.31 0.18 30.57
CA GLN A 4 -0.55 1.57 30.23
C GLN A 4 -0.97 1.62 28.77
N PRO A 5 -2.11 2.27 28.43
CA PRO A 5 -2.50 2.41 27.03
C PRO A 5 -1.34 3.07 26.28
N ALA A 6 -1.01 2.54 25.12
CA ALA A 6 -0.02 3.16 24.26
C ALA A 6 -0.43 4.64 24.05
N PRO A 7 0.52 5.58 24.04
CA PRO A 7 0.20 6.96 23.76
C PRO A 7 -0.56 7.03 22.43
N PRO A 8 -1.53 7.94 22.28
CA PRO A 8 -2.27 8.11 21.05
C PRO A 8 -1.24 8.23 19.92
N GLY A 9 -1.15 7.17 19.14
CA GLY A 9 -0.11 7.01 18.14
C GLY A 9 -0.52 7.76 16.89
N ILE A 10 0.45 8.00 16.07
CA ILE A 10 0.35 8.49 14.68
C ILE A 10 -0.68 7.67 13.84
N TRP A 11 -1.12 6.55 14.38
CA TRP A 11 -2.06 5.60 13.80
C TRP A 11 -3.54 5.97 14.02
N ASP A 12 -3.84 6.91 14.94
CA ASP A 12 -5.20 7.20 15.40
C ASP A 12 -5.83 8.43 14.73
N GLU A 13 -5.32 8.86 13.59
CA GLU A 13 -5.84 10.03 12.89
C GLU A 13 -7.27 9.84 12.38
N ASP A 14 -7.63 8.60 12.11
CA ASP A 14 -8.97 8.18 11.70
C ASP A 14 -9.26 6.79 12.29
N PRO A 15 -9.35 6.67 13.63
CA PRO A 15 -9.31 5.39 14.35
C PRO A 15 -10.41 4.42 13.94
N ASP A 16 -11.54 4.93 13.49
CA ASP A 16 -12.70 4.14 13.09
C ASP A 16 -12.89 4.07 11.56
N GLY A 17 -11.97 4.65 10.79
CA GLY A 17 -12.13 4.78 9.35
C GLY A 17 -13.34 5.62 8.96
N ALA A 18 -13.76 6.54 9.83
CA ALA A 18 -14.96 7.33 9.64
C ALA A 18 -14.90 8.17 8.37
N SER A 19 -13.73 8.70 8.02
CA SER A 19 -13.54 9.45 6.78
C SER A 19 -13.80 8.58 5.54
N ILE A 20 -13.37 7.32 5.55
CA ILE A 20 -13.61 6.37 4.45
C ILE A 20 -15.09 6.00 4.39
N LEU A 21 -15.70 5.73 5.53
CA LEU A 21 -17.15 5.44 5.60
C LEU A 21 -17.97 6.60 5.03
N LEU A 22 -17.70 7.81 5.48
CA LEU A 22 -18.41 9.02 5.01
C LEU A 22 -18.17 9.25 3.50
N ALA A 23 -16.94 9.03 3.04
CA ALA A 23 -16.57 9.25 1.66
C ALA A 23 -17.14 8.19 0.69
N THR A 24 -17.30 6.95 1.13
CA THR A 24 -17.71 5.83 0.27
C THR A 24 -19.12 5.32 0.54
N GLY A 25 -19.72 5.71 1.64
CA GLY A 25 -21.01 5.20 2.10
C GLY A 25 -20.97 3.74 2.57
N ARG A 26 -19.78 3.15 2.74
CA ARG A 26 -19.60 1.75 3.16
C ARG A 26 -19.00 1.67 4.55
N ALA A 27 -19.64 0.95 5.43
CA ALA A 27 -19.18 0.73 6.81
C ALA A 27 -17.92 -0.14 6.90
N ARG A 28 -17.59 -0.89 5.84
CA ARG A 28 -16.46 -1.81 5.85
C ARG A 28 -15.85 -1.98 4.47
N HIS A 29 -14.54 -2.01 4.45
CA HIS A 29 -13.73 -2.48 3.33
C HIS A 29 -12.80 -3.59 3.81
N ASP A 30 -12.37 -4.45 2.91
CA ASP A 30 -11.56 -5.63 3.23
C ASP A 30 -10.11 -5.47 2.76
N LEU A 31 -9.90 -4.79 1.64
CA LEU A 31 -8.60 -4.66 1.00
C LEU A 31 -8.31 -3.22 0.58
N LEU A 32 -7.09 -2.76 0.81
CA LEU A 32 -6.53 -1.57 0.17
C LEU A 32 -5.50 -2.00 -0.86
N VAL A 33 -5.66 -1.53 -2.08
CA VAL A 33 -4.66 -1.64 -3.15
C VAL A 33 -3.98 -0.30 -3.34
N ILE A 34 -2.66 -0.28 -3.21
CA ILE A 34 -1.81 0.87 -3.50
C ILE A 34 -0.95 0.47 -4.69
N ALA A 35 -1.16 1.07 -5.83
CA ALA A 35 -0.44 0.71 -7.04
C ALA A 35 -0.04 1.95 -7.83
N GLU A 36 1.03 1.81 -8.61
CA GLU A 36 1.40 2.86 -9.55
C GLU A 36 0.37 2.97 -10.67
N PRO A 37 0.16 4.18 -11.22
CA PRO A 37 -0.89 4.46 -12.20
C PRO A 37 -0.86 3.53 -13.41
N ALA A 38 0.33 3.12 -13.84
CA ALA A 38 0.49 2.24 -14.99
C ALA A 38 -0.21 0.88 -14.81
N PHE A 39 -0.29 0.38 -13.57
CA PHE A 39 -0.97 -0.89 -13.24
C PHE A 39 -2.49 -0.74 -13.08
N LEU A 40 -2.97 0.49 -12.98
CA LEU A 40 -4.39 0.79 -12.75
C LEU A 40 -5.12 1.26 -14.01
N ARG A 41 -4.40 1.42 -15.13
CA ARG A 41 -4.93 2.01 -16.37
C ARG A 41 -6.22 1.36 -16.84
N ASP A 42 -6.24 0.04 -16.85
CA ASP A 42 -7.36 -0.72 -17.41
C ASP A 42 -8.27 -1.30 -16.31
N LEU A 43 -8.09 -0.84 -15.07
CA LEU A 43 -8.83 -1.39 -13.93
C LEU A 43 -10.33 -1.17 -14.05
N ASP A 44 -10.76 0.03 -14.48
CA ASP A 44 -12.18 0.35 -14.65
C ASP A 44 -12.81 -0.48 -15.76
N GLN A 45 -12.04 -0.82 -16.80
CA GLN A 45 -12.50 -1.71 -17.86
C GLN A 45 -12.67 -3.14 -17.34
N ALA A 46 -11.73 -3.61 -16.51
CA ALA A 46 -11.73 -4.97 -15.98
C ALA A 46 -12.74 -5.16 -14.83
N TRP A 47 -12.95 -4.12 -14.01
CA TRP A 47 -13.74 -4.21 -12.78
C TRP A 47 -15.07 -3.46 -12.83
N GLY A 48 -15.29 -2.66 -13.88
CA GLY A 48 -16.44 -1.79 -14.01
C GLY A 48 -16.23 -0.46 -13.27
N ARG A 49 -17.28 0.34 -13.23
CA ARG A 49 -17.22 1.64 -12.55
C ARG A 49 -17.10 1.47 -11.05
N PRO A 50 -16.25 2.27 -10.39
CA PRO A 50 -16.20 2.28 -8.92
C PRO A 50 -17.54 2.75 -8.33
N SER A 51 -17.89 2.20 -7.17
CA SER A 51 -19.08 2.60 -6.41
C SER A 51 -18.97 3.96 -5.76
N ALA A 52 -17.74 4.37 -5.46
CA ALA A 52 -17.44 5.69 -4.91
C ALA A 52 -16.05 6.16 -5.33
N ARG A 53 -15.87 7.48 -5.38
CA ARG A 53 -14.59 8.14 -5.63
C ARG A 53 -14.47 9.35 -4.70
N VAL A 54 -13.37 9.43 -3.98
CA VAL A 54 -13.03 10.53 -3.08
C VAL A 54 -11.60 10.99 -3.35
N ARG A 55 -11.30 12.26 -3.06
CA ARG A 55 -9.92 12.74 -3.13
C ARG A 55 -9.11 12.17 -1.97
N LEU A 56 -7.90 11.70 -2.27
CA LEU A 56 -6.95 11.25 -1.25
C LEU A 56 -6.63 12.38 -0.27
N SER A 57 -6.45 13.60 -0.77
CA SER A 57 -6.16 14.79 0.02
C SER A 57 -7.27 15.20 0.99
N PHE A 58 -8.45 14.60 0.92
CA PHE A 58 -9.51 14.80 1.92
C PHE A 58 -9.38 13.86 3.12
N LEU A 59 -8.52 12.86 3.02
CA LEU A 59 -8.29 11.94 4.11
C LEU A 59 -7.26 12.51 5.09
N PRO A 60 -7.43 12.25 6.40
CA PRO A 60 -6.52 12.79 7.41
C PRO A 60 -5.06 12.42 7.15
N GLY A 61 -4.19 13.44 7.14
CA GLY A 61 -2.75 13.26 6.98
C GLY A 61 -2.29 12.78 5.59
N VAL A 62 -3.17 12.75 4.58
CA VAL A 62 -2.82 12.44 3.20
C VAL A 62 -2.60 13.71 2.40
N GLU A 63 -1.43 13.81 1.80
CA GLU A 63 -1.11 14.87 0.86
C GLU A 63 -1.57 14.48 -0.55
N ALA A 64 -1.96 15.48 -1.36
CA ALA A 64 -2.27 15.24 -2.75
C ALA A 64 -1.01 14.75 -3.48
N PRO A 65 -1.08 13.65 -4.25
CA PRO A 65 0.05 13.19 -5.05
C PRO A 65 0.48 14.25 -6.08
N SER A 66 1.78 14.48 -6.21
CA SER A 66 2.36 15.45 -7.14
C SER A 66 3.06 14.80 -8.33
N ALA A 67 3.40 13.53 -8.23
CA ALA A 67 4.11 12.80 -9.29
C ALA A 67 3.25 12.65 -10.56
N PRO A 68 3.86 12.77 -11.76
CA PRO A 68 3.14 12.62 -13.02
C PRO A 68 2.37 11.31 -13.13
N GLY A 69 1.12 11.40 -13.56
CA GLY A 69 0.23 10.25 -13.74
C GLY A 69 -0.48 9.78 -12.47
N HIS A 70 -0.07 10.23 -11.29
CA HIS A 70 -0.77 9.96 -10.06
C HIS A 70 -2.05 10.82 -9.97
N GLU A 71 -3.14 10.21 -9.54
CA GLU A 71 -4.41 10.88 -9.33
C GLU A 71 -4.65 11.11 -7.84
N ASP A 72 -5.15 12.27 -7.48
CA ASP A 72 -5.65 12.54 -6.13
C ASP A 72 -7.01 11.84 -5.96
N ALA A 73 -6.98 10.50 -5.94
CA ALA A 73 -8.21 9.70 -5.89
C ALA A 73 -8.04 8.38 -5.15
N LEU A 74 -8.99 8.12 -4.26
CA LEU A 74 -9.27 6.83 -3.67
C LEU A 74 -10.63 6.36 -4.22
N VAL A 75 -10.68 5.16 -4.78
CA VAL A 75 -11.91 4.61 -5.36
C VAL A 75 -12.31 3.33 -4.66
N SER A 76 -13.62 3.10 -4.56
CA SER A 76 -14.19 1.91 -3.93
C SER A 76 -14.82 1.01 -4.99
N TYR A 77 -14.50 -0.28 -4.93
CA TYR A 77 -15.13 -1.33 -5.75
C TYR A 77 -15.73 -2.40 -4.86
N GLU A 78 -16.67 -3.13 -5.44
CA GLU A 78 -17.14 -4.39 -4.88
C GLU A 78 -16.73 -5.53 -5.80
N ARG A 79 -15.94 -6.47 -5.29
CA ARG A 79 -15.44 -7.61 -6.08
C ARG A 79 -15.51 -8.89 -5.24
N GLY A 80 -16.28 -9.87 -5.75
CA GLY A 80 -16.40 -11.16 -5.08
C GLY A 80 -16.91 -11.08 -3.63
N GLY A 81 -17.79 -10.13 -3.35
CA GLY A 81 -18.30 -9.86 -2.00
C GLY A 81 -17.34 -9.09 -1.09
N LEU A 82 -16.17 -8.69 -1.60
CA LEU A 82 -15.19 -7.88 -0.87
C LEU A 82 -15.34 -6.40 -1.22
N GLY A 83 -15.22 -5.55 -0.21
CA GLY A 83 -15.02 -4.11 -0.39
C GLY A 83 -13.55 -3.81 -0.65
N VAL A 84 -13.24 -3.28 -1.84
CA VAL A 84 -11.85 -3.00 -2.25
C VAL A 84 -11.66 -1.51 -2.45
N LEU A 85 -10.73 -0.93 -1.69
CA LEU A 85 -10.25 0.44 -1.91
C LEU A 85 -9.04 0.39 -2.83
N VAL A 86 -8.98 1.30 -3.79
CA VAL A 86 -7.83 1.46 -4.67
C VAL A 86 -7.35 2.90 -4.64
N ALA A 87 -6.14 3.12 -4.15
CA ALA A 87 -5.48 4.41 -4.22
C ALA A 87 -4.88 4.58 -5.63
N ARG A 88 -5.37 5.57 -6.38
CA ARG A 88 -4.89 5.87 -7.75
C ARG A 88 -3.67 6.77 -7.76
N GLY A 89 -3.19 7.13 -6.59
CA GLY A 89 -1.97 7.88 -6.39
C GLY A 89 -1.43 7.67 -4.99
N ARG A 90 -0.21 8.05 -4.79
CA ARG A 90 0.45 8.06 -3.49
C ARG A 90 1.52 9.12 -3.47
N THR A 91 1.80 9.66 -2.29
CA THR A 91 2.97 10.49 -2.05
C THR A 91 4.17 9.59 -1.80
N SER A 92 5.31 9.97 -2.31
CA SER A 92 6.59 9.27 -2.13
C SER A 92 7.58 10.16 -1.40
N MET A 93 8.48 9.57 -0.64
CA MET A 93 9.60 10.31 -0.03
C MET A 93 10.52 10.94 -1.08
N TYR A 94 10.58 10.37 -2.29
CA TYR A 94 11.35 10.95 -3.42
C TYR A 94 10.75 12.26 -3.96
N GLU A 95 9.53 12.59 -3.58
CA GLU A 95 8.89 13.87 -3.93
C GLU A 95 9.21 14.98 -2.92
N GLY A 96 10.11 14.71 -1.98
CA GLY A 96 10.46 15.66 -0.90
C GLY A 96 9.43 15.72 0.22
N GLY A 97 8.44 14.84 0.20
CA GLY A 97 7.41 14.72 1.23
C GLY A 97 7.94 14.20 2.56
N ALA A 98 7.27 14.55 3.65
CA ALA A 98 7.57 14.01 4.95
C ALA A 98 7.22 12.51 5.02
N ALA A 99 7.93 11.76 5.87
CA ALA A 99 7.64 10.34 6.14
C ALA A 99 6.18 10.08 6.52
N ARG A 100 5.56 11.07 7.20
CA ARG A 100 4.14 11.02 7.57
C ARG A 100 3.22 10.95 6.34
N GLY A 101 3.46 11.76 5.31
CA GLY A 101 2.70 11.70 4.05
C GLY A 101 2.90 10.37 3.32
N ALA A 102 4.14 9.92 3.19
CA ALA A 102 4.46 8.66 2.52
C ALA A 102 3.80 7.42 3.17
N THR A 103 3.57 7.45 4.48
CA THR A 103 2.96 6.34 5.25
C THR A 103 1.46 6.52 5.49
N ALA A 104 0.85 7.62 5.04
CA ALA A 104 -0.53 7.97 5.37
C ALA A 104 -1.54 6.89 4.96
N LEU A 105 -1.41 6.32 3.77
CA LEU A 105 -2.31 5.25 3.30
C LEU A 105 -2.23 3.99 4.16
N ALA A 106 -1.04 3.63 4.66
CA ALA A 106 -0.89 2.50 5.57
C ALA A 106 -1.56 2.76 6.92
N ARG A 107 -1.45 3.99 7.43
CA ARG A 107 -2.14 4.39 8.67
C ARG A 107 -3.66 4.35 8.52
N ILE A 108 -4.19 4.86 7.42
CA ILE A 108 -5.62 4.81 7.12
C ILE A 108 -6.10 3.36 7.01
N ALA A 109 -5.33 2.48 6.35
CA ALA A 109 -5.66 1.07 6.28
C ALA A 109 -5.74 0.43 7.67
N SER A 110 -4.80 0.76 8.56
CA SER A 110 -4.79 0.31 9.95
C SER A 110 -5.98 0.86 10.73
N GLY A 111 -6.23 2.17 10.68
CA GLY A 111 -7.34 2.82 11.37
C GLY A 111 -8.71 2.30 10.90
N ALA A 112 -8.89 2.12 9.61
CA ALA A 112 -10.09 1.55 9.01
C ALA A 112 -10.21 0.02 9.23
N ARG A 113 -9.25 -0.61 9.91
CA ARG A 113 -9.21 -2.05 10.21
C ARG A 113 -9.39 -2.91 8.97
N LEU A 114 -8.75 -2.53 7.87
CA LEU A 114 -8.74 -3.33 6.65
C LEU A 114 -8.04 -4.68 6.92
N ARG A 115 -8.55 -5.72 6.30
CA ARG A 115 -8.00 -7.08 6.49
C ARG A 115 -6.64 -7.27 5.83
N ALA A 116 -6.40 -6.56 4.74
CA ALA A 116 -5.14 -6.62 4.01
C ALA A 116 -4.86 -5.32 3.26
N ALA A 117 -3.58 -5.07 2.99
CA ALA A 117 -3.12 -4.07 2.03
C ALA A 117 -2.21 -4.75 1.01
N LEU A 118 -2.38 -4.40 -0.26
CA LEU A 118 -1.56 -4.86 -1.37
C LEU A 118 -0.83 -3.66 -1.97
N LEU A 119 0.49 -3.71 -1.94
CA LEU A 119 1.33 -2.71 -2.59
C LEU A 119 1.88 -3.27 -3.90
N VAL A 120 1.65 -2.56 -5.00
CA VAL A 120 2.16 -2.92 -6.33
C VAL A 120 3.02 -1.78 -6.83
N THR A 121 4.29 -2.04 -7.07
CA THR A 121 5.26 -1.04 -7.50
C THR A 121 6.21 -1.59 -8.55
N ARG A 122 6.87 -0.71 -9.28
CA ARG A 122 7.98 -1.06 -10.15
C ARG A 122 9.26 -1.17 -9.34
N ALA A 123 10.11 -2.09 -9.73
CA ALA A 123 11.45 -2.22 -9.19
C ALA A 123 12.46 -2.43 -10.32
N THR A 124 13.66 -1.94 -10.13
CA THR A 124 14.76 -2.14 -11.06
C THR A 124 15.76 -3.12 -10.44
N PRO A 125 16.18 -4.15 -11.15
CA PRO A 125 17.17 -5.08 -10.61
C PRO A 125 18.52 -4.37 -10.42
N LEU A 126 19.18 -4.63 -9.31
CA LEU A 126 20.55 -4.15 -9.09
C LEU A 126 21.50 -4.90 -10.01
N ARG A 127 22.39 -4.16 -10.69
CA ARG A 127 23.48 -4.73 -11.47
C ARG A 127 24.49 -5.38 -10.52
N GLY A 128 24.90 -6.60 -10.81
CA GLY A 128 25.94 -7.29 -10.05
C GLY A 128 25.44 -8.20 -8.92
N SER A 129 24.15 -8.33 -8.69
CA SER A 129 23.63 -9.48 -7.98
C SER A 129 23.86 -10.70 -8.88
N GLY A 130 25.05 -11.28 -8.74
CA GLY A 130 25.51 -12.40 -9.56
C GLY A 130 24.42 -13.44 -9.74
N ASP A 131 24.46 -14.12 -10.85
CA ASP A 131 23.61 -15.18 -11.32
C ASP A 131 22.90 -16.01 -10.22
N VAL A 132 21.95 -15.38 -9.55
CA VAL A 132 20.88 -16.14 -8.92
C VAL A 132 20.06 -16.63 -10.11
N ALA A 133 20.09 -17.92 -10.35
CA ALA A 133 19.37 -18.59 -11.42
C ALA A 133 17.95 -18.00 -11.52
N GLY A 134 17.68 -17.24 -12.58
CA GLY A 134 16.43 -16.51 -12.74
C GLY A 134 16.57 -14.99 -12.69
N GLY A 135 17.62 -14.41 -13.29
CA GLY A 135 17.81 -12.96 -13.41
C GLY A 135 16.52 -12.22 -13.76
N SER A 136 16.24 -11.12 -13.07
CA SER A 136 15.02 -10.34 -13.29
C SER A 136 15.02 -9.74 -14.68
N ALA A 137 14.11 -10.17 -15.54
CA ALA A 137 13.88 -9.59 -16.85
C ALA A 137 12.75 -8.53 -16.78
N PRO A 138 12.76 -7.52 -17.65
CA PRO A 138 11.65 -6.60 -17.77
C PRO A 138 10.32 -7.32 -18.00
N GLY A 139 9.27 -6.85 -17.33
CA GLY A 139 7.93 -7.44 -17.44
C GLY A 139 7.65 -8.61 -16.50
N GLN A 140 8.62 -9.06 -15.73
CA GLN A 140 8.36 -10.06 -14.70
C GLN A 140 7.61 -9.47 -13.50
N VAL A 141 6.67 -10.23 -12.97
CA VAL A 141 5.99 -9.94 -11.71
C VAL A 141 6.60 -10.81 -10.63
N ARG A 142 7.05 -10.20 -9.56
CA ARG A 142 7.66 -10.91 -8.42
C ARG A 142 6.98 -10.49 -7.12
N VAL A 143 6.92 -11.41 -6.17
CA VAL A 143 6.44 -11.11 -4.83
C VAL A 143 7.62 -10.62 -3.99
N VAL A 144 7.41 -9.53 -3.26
CA VAL A 144 8.41 -9.04 -2.30
C VAL A 144 8.39 -9.96 -1.08
N ALA A 145 9.48 -10.67 -0.86
CA ALA A 145 9.65 -11.55 0.30
C ALA A 145 10.21 -10.78 1.51
N ASP A 146 11.06 -9.80 1.25
CA ASP A 146 11.67 -8.95 2.28
C ASP A 146 12.12 -7.62 1.68
N HIS A 147 12.45 -6.66 2.54
CA HIS A 147 12.97 -5.37 2.11
C HIS A 147 14.07 -4.88 3.05
N LEU A 148 15.02 -4.14 2.49
CA LEU A 148 16.07 -3.46 3.20
C LEU A 148 15.79 -1.97 3.24
N ASN A 149 15.71 -1.39 4.42
CA ASN A 149 15.60 0.05 4.55
C ASN A 149 16.99 0.69 4.46
N VAL A 150 17.31 1.23 3.30
CA VAL A 150 18.58 1.93 3.05
C VAL A 150 18.43 3.45 3.13
N SER A 151 17.27 3.96 3.52
CA SER A 151 17.03 5.42 3.62
C SER A 151 17.74 6.09 4.80
N GLY A 152 18.31 5.30 5.71
CA GLY A 152 19.02 5.82 6.89
C GLY A 152 18.11 6.36 7.99
N GLY A 153 16.81 6.34 7.81
CA GLY A 153 15.83 6.82 8.78
C GLY A 153 14.70 5.82 9.06
N SER A 154 14.11 5.90 10.23
CA SER A 154 12.87 5.17 10.51
C SER A 154 11.68 5.95 9.94
N LEU A 155 10.85 5.28 9.17
CA LEU A 155 9.55 5.80 8.72
C LEU A 155 8.54 5.86 9.87
N PHE A 156 8.81 5.15 10.95
CA PHE A 156 7.95 5.02 12.11
C PHE A 156 8.71 5.44 13.36
N PRO A 157 8.23 6.42 14.12
CA PRO A 157 8.83 6.84 15.38
C PRO A 157 8.48 5.85 16.49
N ALA A 158 8.69 4.56 16.29
CA ALA A 158 8.48 3.56 17.33
C ALA A 158 9.80 3.20 17.97
N PRO A 159 9.88 3.11 19.30
CA PRO A 159 11.05 2.57 19.98
C PRO A 159 11.14 1.07 19.67
N GLY A 160 12.26 0.65 19.11
CA GLY A 160 12.57 -0.74 18.83
C GLY A 160 12.63 -1.10 17.35
N MET A 161 13.15 -2.28 17.06
CA MET A 161 13.15 -2.84 15.70
C MET A 161 11.73 -3.23 15.34
N VAL A 162 11.17 -2.56 14.34
CA VAL A 162 9.95 -3.05 13.69
C VAL A 162 10.40 -4.13 12.71
N SER A 163 10.12 -5.37 13.04
CA SER A 163 10.18 -6.45 12.06
C SER A 163 8.99 -6.27 11.12
N ALA A 164 9.20 -5.54 10.06
CA ALA A 164 8.19 -5.33 9.04
C ALA A 164 8.23 -6.51 8.07
N GLY A 165 7.72 -7.64 8.53
CA GLY A 165 7.51 -8.78 7.66
C GLY A 165 6.25 -8.57 6.81
N TRP A 166 6.29 -9.05 5.59
CA TRP A 166 5.10 -9.27 4.79
C TRP A 166 4.33 -10.46 5.37
N ASP A 167 3.00 -10.46 5.24
CA ASP A 167 2.21 -11.61 5.68
C ASP A 167 2.63 -12.87 4.91
N ALA A 168 3.13 -13.87 5.63
CA ALA A 168 3.72 -15.08 5.03
C ALA A 168 2.70 -15.86 4.20
N THR A 169 1.46 -15.98 4.69
CA THR A 169 0.38 -16.71 3.99
C THR A 169 -0.02 -16.01 2.71
N LEU A 170 -0.18 -14.68 2.74
CA LEU A 170 -0.51 -13.91 1.55
C LEU A 170 0.65 -13.91 0.56
N THR A 171 1.89 -13.81 1.04
CA THR A 171 3.11 -13.86 0.21
C THR A 171 3.21 -15.20 -0.53
N GLU A 172 3.00 -16.31 0.16
CA GLU A 172 3.00 -17.66 -0.46
C GLU A 172 1.90 -17.79 -1.51
N ARG A 173 0.67 -17.36 -1.18
CA ARG A 173 -0.46 -17.40 -2.11
C ARG A 173 -0.24 -16.53 -3.34
N LEU A 174 0.30 -15.34 -3.16
CA LEU A 174 0.66 -14.47 -4.29
C LEU A 174 1.75 -15.11 -5.16
N GLY A 175 2.77 -15.74 -4.53
CA GLY A 175 3.84 -16.45 -5.22
C GLY A 175 3.36 -17.64 -6.07
N SER A 176 2.23 -18.23 -5.71
CA SER A 176 1.63 -19.35 -6.45
C SER A 176 0.75 -18.93 -7.62
N LEU A 177 0.48 -17.64 -7.79
CA LEU A 177 -0.37 -17.15 -8.88
C LEU A 177 0.32 -17.32 -10.24
N ARG A 178 -0.49 -17.63 -11.25
CA ARG A 178 -0.01 -17.72 -12.63
C ARG A 178 0.54 -16.36 -13.08
N GLY A 179 1.74 -16.36 -13.63
CA GLY A 179 2.43 -15.15 -14.08
C GLY A 179 3.34 -14.51 -13.05
N VAL A 180 3.38 -15.02 -11.83
CA VAL A 180 4.37 -14.62 -10.83
C VAL A 180 5.63 -15.44 -11.00
N SER A 181 6.78 -14.78 -11.11
CA SER A 181 8.08 -15.42 -11.45
C SER A 181 8.95 -15.72 -10.24
N GLY A 182 8.41 -15.67 -9.04
CA GLY A 182 9.14 -15.94 -7.79
C GLY A 182 9.16 -14.75 -6.83
N SER A 183 10.03 -14.80 -5.82
CA SER A 183 10.17 -13.78 -4.79
C SER A 183 11.45 -12.95 -4.97
N SER A 184 11.48 -11.78 -4.33
CA SER A 184 12.63 -10.87 -4.35
C SER A 184 12.76 -10.14 -3.01
N VAL A 185 13.98 -9.72 -2.69
CA VAL A 185 14.24 -8.69 -1.68
C VAL A 185 14.35 -7.34 -2.40
N VAL A 186 13.78 -6.29 -1.84
CA VAL A 186 13.84 -4.92 -2.36
C VAL A 186 14.54 -4.00 -1.36
N ALA A 187 15.10 -2.91 -1.85
CA ALA A 187 15.78 -1.91 -1.03
C ALA A 187 15.25 -0.50 -1.32
#